data_b77388d5508237d889829a29915c8685
#
_entry.id   b77388d5508237d889829a29915c8685
#
_cell.length_a   1.000
_cell.length_b   1.000
_cell.length_c   1.000
_cell.angle_alpha   90.00
_cell.angle_beta   90.00
_cell.angle_gamma   90.00
#
_symmetry.space_group_name_H-M   'P 1'
#
loop_
_entity.id
_entity.type
_entity.pdbx_description
1 polymer ?
#
loop_
_entity_poly.entity_id
_entity_poly.type
_entity_poly.pdbx_seq_one_letter_code
_entity_poly.pdbx_strand_id
1 'polypeptide(L)'
;MKQLTLGVVINIVNEMKKAGMTADEINKMPIYIGNDDELNGIHTAWFGQIIDADNANDAGFVELINEDYHNIQLAGKAFLIS
;
A
#
# COMPACT_ATOMS: atom_id res chain seq x y z
N MET A 1 6.04 -11.18 10.52
CA MET A 1 5.80 -10.75 9.12
C MET A 1 6.41 -9.39 8.92
N LYS A 2 7.13 -9.19 7.83
CA LYS A 2 7.70 -7.87 7.53
C LYS A 2 6.64 -6.97 6.93
N GLN A 3 6.66 -5.72 7.33
CA GLN A 3 5.80 -4.71 6.74
C GLN A 3 6.12 -4.51 5.25
N LEU A 4 5.09 -4.39 4.44
CA LEU A 4 5.24 -4.02 3.04
C LEU A 4 5.66 -2.55 2.94
N THR A 5 6.70 -2.28 2.17
CA THR A 5 7.19 -0.92 1.90
C THR A 5 7.21 -0.67 0.40
N LEU A 6 7.33 0.60 0.00
CA LEU A 6 7.51 0.93 -1.42
C LEU A 6 8.78 0.31 -1.99
N GLY A 7 9.84 0.17 -1.18
CA GLY A 7 11.05 -0.53 -1.62
C GLY A 7 10.79 -1.97 -2.02
N VAL A 8 9.96 -2.67 -1.24
CA VAL A 8 9.55 -4.04 -1.58
C VAL A 8 8.74 -4.06 -2.86
N VAL A 9 7.82 -3.11 -3.05
CA VAL A 9 7.02 -3.01 -4.27
C VAL A 9 7.91 -2.75 -5.49
N ILE A 10 8.89 -1.86 -5.36
CA ILE A 10 9.86 -1.59 -6.44
C ILE A 10 10.62 -2.86 -6.80
N ASN A 11 11.04 -3.65 -5.82
CA ASN A 11 11.73 -4.91 -6.06
C ASN A 11 10.83 -5.91 -6.81
N ILE A 12 9.55 -5.98 -6.44
CA ILE A 12 8.58 -6.82 -7.15
C ILE A 12 8.46 -6.39 -8.63
N VAL A 13 8.35 -5.08 -8.87
CA VAL A 13 8.30 -4.53 -10.23
C VAL A 13 9.57 -4.89 -11.01
N ASN A 14 10.73 -4.79 -10.39
CA ASN A 14 12.00 -5.16 -11.04
C ASN A 14 12.05 -6.65 -11.37
N GLU A 15 11.53 -7.52 -10.52
CA GLU A 15 11.42 -8.95 -10.81
C GLU A 15 10.47 -9.22 -11.98
N MET A 16 9.38 -8.48 -12.08
CA MET A 16 8.47 -8.58 -13.24
C MET A 16 9.21 -8.25 -14.54
N LYS A 17 10.02 -7.19 -14.54
CA LYS A 17 10.82 -6.80 -15.70
C LYS A 17 11.84 -7.88 -16.07
N LYS A 18 12.51 -8.47 -15.09
CA LYS A 18 13.45 -9.57 -15.32
C LYS A 18 12.76 -10.82 -15.87
N ALA A 19 11.52 -11.05 -15.51
CA ALA A 19 10.72 -12.17 -16.02
C ALA A 19 10.20 -11.92 -17.44
N GLY A 20 10.45 -10.75 -18.01
CA GLY A 20 10.09 -10.44 -19.39
C GLY A 20 8.82 -9.62 -19.56
N MET A 21 8.21 -9.14 -18.48
CA MET A 21 7.04 -8.25 -18.59
C MET A 21 7.47 -6.89 -19.15
N THR A 22 6.67 -6.38 -20.08
CA THR A 22 6.93 -5.07 -20.68
C THR A 22 6.51 -3.94 -19.73
N ALA A 23 7.07 -2.75 -19.96
CA ALA A 23 6.66 -1.56 -19.21
C ALA A 23 5.17 -1.28 -19.38
N ASP A 24 4.62 -1.50 -20.58
CA ASP A 24 3.20 -1.29 -20.84
C ASP A 24 2.32 -2.24 -20.04
N GLU A 25 2.69 -3.51 -19.96
CA GLU A 25 1.98 -4.49 -19.15
C GLU A 25 1.99 -4.11 -17.66
N ILE A 26 3.14 -3.68 -17.16
CA ILE A 26 3.28 -3.26 -15.77
C ILE A 26 2.46 -2.00 -15.50
N ASN A 27 2.51 -1.02 -16.40
CA ASN A 27 1.78 0.24 -16.25
C ASN A 27 0.26 0.06 -16.23
N LYS A 28 -0.25 -0.97 -16.90
CA LYS A 28 -1.68 -1.26 -16.96
C LYS A 28 -2.15 -2.25 -15.92
N MET A 29 -1.24 -2.81 -15.12
CA MET A 29 -1.58 -3.81 -14.13
C MET A 29 -2.42 -3.18 -13.02
N PRO A 30 -3.64 -3.67 -12.78
CA PRO A 30 -4.49 -3.11 -11.73
C PRO A 30 -3.97 -3.48 -10.33
N ILE A 31 -4.29 -2.65 -9.37
CA ILE A 31 -4.00 -2.91 -7.96
C ILE A 31 -5.31 -3.23 -7.25
N TYR A 32 -5.31 -4.32 -6.51
CA TYR A 32 -6.43 -4.73 -5.66
C TYR A 32 -6.00 -4.76 -4.21
N ILE A 33 -6.96 -4.65 -3.33
CA ILE A 33 -6.75 -4.74 -1.89
C ILE A 33 -7.42 -6.01 -1.38
N GLY A 34 -6.67 -6.86 -0.72
CA GLY A 34 -7.23 -8.06 -0.09
C GLY A 34 -7.96 -7.72 1.21
N ASN A 35 -9.09 -8.38 1.47
CA ASN A 35 -9.85 -8.17 2.69
C ASN A 35 -9.14 -8.74 3.92
N ASP A 36 -8.39 -9.82 3.73
CA ASP A 36 -7.63 -10.48 4.78
C ASP A 36 -6.46 -11.25 4.17
N ASP A 37 -5.63 -11.81 5.02
CA ASP A 37 -4.46 -12.59 4.61
C ASP A 37 -4.81 -13.94 3.97
N GLU A 38 -6.03 -14.43 4.14
CA GLU A 38 -6.52 -15.64 3.48
C GLU A 38 -7.14 -15.36 2.11
N LEU A 39 -7.23 -14.09 1.71
CA LEU A 39 -7.78 -13.64 0.44
C LEU A 39 -9.21 -14.14 0.19
N ASN A 40 -10.04 -14.11 1.22
CA ASN A 40 -11.46 -14.46 1.09
C ASN A 40 -12.25 -13.48 0.22
N GLY A 41 -11.66 -12.32 -0.04
CA GLY A 41 -12.20 -11.34 -0.96
C GLY A 41 -11.16 -10.31 -1.32
N ILE A 42 -11.29 -9.73 -2.51
CA ILE A 42 -10.47 -8.62 -2.95
C ILE A 42 -11.37 -7.52 -3.51
N HIS A 43 -10.90 -6.28 -3.46
CA HIS A 43 -11.62 -5.17 -4.06
C HIS A 43 -10.64 -4.24 -4.76
N THR A 44 -11.15 -3.47 -5.71
CA THR A 44 -10.34 -2.56 -6.51
C THR A 44 -9.78 -1.44 -5.65
N ALA A 45 -8.50 -1.11 -5.86
CA ALA A 45 -7.90 0.11 -5.34
C ALA A 45 -8.12 1.22 -6.37
N TRP A 46 -8.64 2.36 -5.92
CA TRP A 46 -8.96 3.49 -6.76
C TRP A 46 -7.99 4.64 -6.61
N PHE A 47 -7.39 4.78 -5.42
CA PHE A 47 -6.53 5.90 -5.10
C PHE A 47 -5.24 5.44 -4.47
N GLY A 48 -4.15 6.09 -4.88
CA GLY A 48 -2.88 6.01 -4.18
C GLY A 48 -2.42 7.44 -3.88
N GLN A 49 -2.00 7.68 -2.65
CA GLN A 49 -1.55 9.01 -2.26
C GLN A 49 -0.49 8.94 -1.18
N ILE A 50 0.34 9.97 -1.14
CA ILE A 50 1.30 10.14 -0.06
C ILE A 50 0.61 10.89 1.06
N ILE A 51 0.67 10.34 2.26
CA ILE A 51 0.22 11.02 3.48
C ILE A 51 1.41 11.26 4.38
N ASP A 52 1.33 12.27 5.22
CA ASP A 52 2.32 12.51 6.27
C ASP A 52 1.62 12.73 7.61
N ALA A 53 2.41 12.80 8.68
CA ALA A 53 1.87 12.95 10.02
C ALA A 53 1.00 14.22 10.15
N ASP A 54 1.43 15.31 9.52
CA ASP A 54 0.72 16.59 9.61
C ASP A 54 -0.62 16.51 8.89
N ASN A 55 -0.63 16.03 7.63
CA ASN A 55 -1.86 15.91 6.85
C ASN A 55 -2.85 14.93 7.48
N ALA A 56 -2.38 13.79 7.96
CA ALA A 56 -3.23 12.79 8.59
C ALA A 56 -3.85 13.32 9.88
N ASN A 57 -3.06 14.01 10.69
CA ASN A 57 -3.52 14.56 11.96
C ASN A 57 -4.49 15.74 11.75
N ASP A 58 -4.20 16.62 10.82
CA ASP A 58 -5.05 17.78 10.50
C ASP A 58 -6.38 17.34 9.91
N ALA A 59 -6.37 16.31 9.09
CA ALA A 59 -7.60 15.79 8.49
C ALA A 59 -8.51 15.10 9.51
N GLY A 60 -7.97 14.62 10.63
CA GLY A 60 -8.73 14.03 11.72
C GLY A 60 -9.46 12.73 11.38
N PHE A 61 -9.18 12.13 10.24
CA PHE A 61 -9.89 10.93 9.80
C PHE A 61 -8.99 9.71 9.65
N VAL A 62 -7.70 9.85 9.89
CA VAL A 62 -6.77 8.72 9.78
C VAL A 62 -6.46 8.18 11.16
N GLU A 63 -6.96 7.00 11.43
CA GLU A 63 -6.55 6.22 12.59
C GLU A 63 -5.59 5.15 12.10
N LEU A 64 -4.34 5.23 12.54
CA LEU A 64 -3.37 4.21 12.27
C LEU A 64 -3.46 3.15 13.37
N ILE A 65 -3.77 1.93 12.96
CA ILE A 65 -3.97 0.81 13.89
C ILE A 65 -2.87 -0.20 13.63
N ASN A 66 -2.13 -0.58 14.67
CA ASN A 66 -1.12 -1.60 14.55
C ASN A 66 -1.74 -3.01 14.53
N GLU A 67 -0.90 -4.03 14.37
CA GLU A 67 -1.33 -5.43 14.30
C GLU A 67 -2.01 -5.94 15.58
N ASP A 68 -1.81 -5.27 16.71
CA ASP A 68 -2.47 -5.58 18.00
C ASP A 68 -3.75 -4.79 18.20
N TYR A 69 -4.24 -4.12 17.17
CA TYR A 69 -5.43 -3.25 17.19
C TYR A 69 -5.33 -2.06 18.14
N HIS A 70 -4.12 -1.62 18.42
CA HIS A 70 -3.88 -0.40 19.17
C HIS A 70 -3.67 0.78 18.24
N ASN A 71 -4.27 1.91 18.56
CA ASN A 71 -4.04 3.13 17.80
C ASN A 71 -2.61 3.61 18.01
N ILE A 72 -1.94 3.92 16.92
CA ILE A 72 -0.60 4.49 16.94
C ILE A 72 -0.59 5.75 16.10
N GLN A 73 0.37 6.63 16.37
CA GLN A 73 0.52 7.84 15.58
C GLN A 73 1.39 7.57 14.34
N LEU A 74 0.97 8.13 13.21
CA LEU A 74 1.78 8.10 12.01
C LEU A 74 3.03 8.94 12.23
N ALA A 75 4.19 8.37 11.94
CA ALA A 75 5.48 9.06 11.98
C ALA A 75 6.04 9.15 10.57
N GLY A 76 6.37 10.39 10.13
CA GLY A 76 6.93 10.61 8.80
C GLY A 76 5.89 10.47 7.70
N LYS A 77 6.34 9.97 6.55
CA LYS A 77 5.49 9.82 5.36
C LYS A 77 5.14 8.36 5.12
N ALA A 78 3.96 8.15 4.56
CA ALA A 78 3.50 6.82 4.17
C ALA A 78 2.77 6.90 2.84
N PHE A 79 2.68 5.78 2.16
CA PHE A 79 1.87 5.63 0.95
C PHE A 79 0.58 4.91 1.34
N LEU A 80 -0.55 5.54 1.04
CA LEU A 80 -1.87 5.00 1.34
C LEU A 80 -2.56 4.59 0.06
N ILE A 81 -3.09 3.37 0.06
CA ILE A 81 -3.91 2.83 -1.04
C ILE A 81 -5.34 2.61 -0.54
N SER A 82 -6.27 3.05 -1.30
CA SER A 82 -7.68 2.84 -0.98
C SER A 82 -8.54 2.63 -2.22
#